data_b3f3bc9c973aa5f8236b1e9d0a09018e
#
_entry.id   b3f3bc9c973aa5f8236b1e9d0a09018e
#
_cell.length_a   1.000
_cell.length_b   1.000
_cell.length_c   1.000
_cell.angle_alpha   90.00
_cell.angle_beta   90.00
_cell.angle_gamma   90.00
#
_symmetry.space_group_name_H-M   'P 1'
#
loop_
_entity.id
_entity.type
_entity.pdbx_description
1 polymer ?
#
loop_
_entity_poly.entity_id
_entity_poly.type
_entity_poly.pdbx_seq_one_letter_code
_entity_poly.pdbx_strand_id
1 'polypeptide(L)'
;MTTLLELKEKLIRFYGKNEIYVKPAIRFVLALFTFLMINNSIGYMKLVSKTPVAVILALVCSMLPVNGLIAIAALVVLADLYALSIEVCLVGLLMFAIIYFIYFRFSPKSGINAVLTPVCFKLHIPYAVPVGSGLLSEAYSVVSVACGTVIYFFIHGVSENASALSDAAEETDSSVSKVVVALNQLIGNKEMYLVLGIFIITTLIVYVVRKLDIEHSWTVAWASGILFEAIGLTAGYILLGISDKIVGVIIGSVISGVIAMIIQFLFFNLDYSRTERLQFEDDDYYYYV
;
A
#
# COMPACT_ATOMS: atom_id res chain seq x y z
N MET A 1 -13.26 1.38 29.79
CA MET A 1 -13.73 0.68 28.57
C MET A 1 -14.95 1.36 27.95
N THR A 2 -15.91 1.83 28.69
CA THR A 2 -17.12 2.54 28.21
C THR A 2 -16.83 3.75 27.33
N THR A 3 -15.89 4.61 27.71
CA THR A 3 -15.52 5.82 26.95
C THR A 3 -14.91 5.55 25.57
N LEU A 4 -14.11 4.49 25.41
CA LEU A 4 -13.54 4.10 24.11
C LEU A 4 -14.60 3.50 23.18
N LEU A 5 -15.54 2.72 23.71
CA LEU A 5 -16.66 2.20 22.94
C LEU A 5 -17.61 3.31 22.49
N GLU A 6 -17.91 4.27 23.37
CA GLU A 6 -18.68 5.47 23.01
C GLU A 6 -18.00 6.29 21.91
N LEU A 7 -16.66 6.40 21.95
CA LEU A 7 -15.90 7.08 20.91
C LEU A 7 -15.98 6.33 19.57
N LYS A 8 -15.86 5.00 19.59
CA LYS A 8 -16.06 4.16 18.39
C LYS A 8 -17.45 4.36 17.80
N GLU A 9 -18.50 4.30 18.63
CA GLU A 9 -19.87 4.51 18.17
C GLU A 9 -20.10 5.92 17.60
N LYS A 10 -19.54 6.96 18.26
CA LYS A 10 -19.61 8.34 17.76
C LYS A 10 -18.93 8.48 16.39
N LEU A 11 -17.76 7.85 16.22
CA LEU A 11 -17.03 7.86 14.93
C LEU A 11 -17.81 7.14 13.84
N ILE A 12 -18.34 5.95 14.11
CA ILE A 12 -19.15 5.18 13.14
C ILE A 12 -20.41 5.97 12.76
N ARG A 13 -21.09 6.55 13.75
CA ARG A 13 -22.29 7.36 13.53
C ARG A 13 -21.99 8.65 12.75
N PHE A 14 -20.88 9.32 13.07
CA PHE A 14 -20.42 10.49 12.34
C PHE A 14 -20.08 10.16 10.88
N TYR A 15 -19.36 9.04 10.66
CA TYR A 15 -19.04 8.55 9.30
C TYR A 15 -20.30 8.23 8.52
N GLY A 16 -21.23 7.47 9.08
CA GLY A 16 -22.48 7.10 8.41
C GLY A 16 -23.36 8.32 8.07
N LYS A 17 -23.43 9.33 8.96
CA LYS A 17 -24.20 10.54 8.71
C LYS A 17 -23.57 11.46 7.65
N ASN A 18 -22.23 11.49 7.56
CA ASN A 18 -21.50 12.40 6.70
C ASN A 18 -20.68 11.68 5.61
N GLU A 19 -21.08 10.47 5.20
CA GLU A 19 -20.35 9.64 4.25
C GLU A 19 -20.02 10.37 2.93
N ILE A 20 -20.97 11.19 2.45
CA ILE A 20 -20.82 11.97 1.20
C ILE A 20 -19.66 12.95 1.26
N TYR A 21 -19.34 13.50 2.43
CA TYR A 21 -18.25 14.46 2.63
C TYR A 21 -16.96 13.78 3.08
N VAL A 22 -17.06 12.77 3.94
CA VAL A 22 -15.90 12.10 4.54
C VAL A 22 -15.14 11.27 3.50
N LYS A 23 -15.83 10.56 2.60
CA LYS A 23 -15.18 9.80 1.53
C LYS A 23 -14.31 10.66 0.60
N PRO A 24 -14.81 11.80 0.03
CA PRO A 24 -13.96 12.70 -0.75
C PRO A 24 -12.82 13.31 0.07
N ALA A 25 -13.05 13.65 1.34
CA ALA A 25 -12.01 14.21 2.21
C ALA A 25 -10.85 13.23 2.44
N ILE A 26 -11.15 11.96 2.72
CA ILE A 26 -10.12 10.92 2.86
C ILE A 26 -9.34 10.74 1.54
N ARG A 27 -10.05 10.72 0.40
CA ARG A 27 -9.41 10.62 -0.92
C ARG A 27 -8.55 11.83 -1.22
N PHE A 28 -8.99 13.03 -0.87
CA PHE A 28 -8.22 14.26 -1.01
C PHE A 28 -6.90 14.17 -0.23
N VAL A 29 -6.95 13.79 1.04
CA VAL A 29 -5.77 13.65 1.89
C VAL A 29 -4.81 12.60 1.30
N LEU A 30 -5.32 11.43 0.91
CA LEU A 30 -4.50 10.38 0.30
C LEU A 30 -3.85 10.85 -1.00
N ALA A 31 -4.62 11.51 -1.88
CA ALA A 31 -4.11 12.06 -3.13
C ALA A 31 -3.05 13.13 -2.91
N LEU A 32 -3.29 14.04 -1.95
CA LEU A 32 -2.34 15.10 -1.61
C LEU A 32 -1.00 14.52 -1.14
N PHE A 33 -1.05 13.56 -0.20
CA PHE A 33 0.16 12.86 0.24
C PHE A 33 0.88 12.15 -0.91
N THR A 34 0.13 11.50 -1.80
CA THR A 34 0.70 10.80 -2.97
C THR A 34 1.41 11.79 -3.90
N PHE A 35 0.79 12.91 -4.28
CA PHE A 35 1.42 13.88 -5.17
C PHE A 35 2.59 14.61 -4.53
N LEU A 36 2.50 14.96 -3.24
CA LEU A 36 3.64 15.54 -2.51
C LEU A 36 4.81 14.56 -2.42
N MET A 37 4.53 13.28 -2.24
CA MET A 37 5.54 12.25 -2.22
C MET A 37 6.22 12.09 -3.60
N ILE A 38 5.44 12.05 -4.69
CA ILE A 38 5.96 11.99 -6.06
C ILE A 38 6.86 13.19 -6.31
N ASN A 39 6.38 14.41 -6.05
CA ASN A 39 7.15 15.64 -6.24
C ASN A 39 8.46 15.67 -5.44
N ASN A 40 8.44 15.13 -4.22
CA ASN A 40 9.65 15.07 -3.38
C ASN A 40 10.62 13.96 -3.79
N SER A 41 10.16 12.94 -4.53
CA SER A 41 10.99 11.82 -4.96
C SER A 41 11.58 12.02 -6.36
N ILE A 42 10.77 12.47 -7.32
CA ILE A 42 11.14 12.54 -8.73
C ILE A 42 10.74 13.86 -9.41
N GLY A 43 10.34 14.89 -8.70
CA GLY A 43 9.80 16.16 -9.21
C GLY A 43 10.67 16.90 -10.25
N TYR A 44 11.03 16.24 -11.35
CA TYR A 44 11.89 16.81 -12.42
C TYR A 44 11.12 17.78 -13.31
N MET A 45 9.81 17.62 -13.48
CA MET A 45 9.00 18.51 -14.28
C MET A 45 8.57 19.74 -13.48
N LYS A 46 9.26 20.86 -13.63
CA LYS A 46 9.05 22.13 -12.90
C LYS A 46 7.61 22.63 -12.88
N LEU A 47 6.78 22.27 -13.86
CA LEU A 47 5.37 22.69 -13.92
C LEU A 47 4.50 21.85 -12.97
N VAL A 48 4.69 20.54 -12.94
CA VAL A 48 3.87 19.59 -12.17
C VAL A 48 4.32 19.53 -10.71
N SER A 49 5.62 19.72 -10.46
CA SER A 49 6.24 19.61 -9.14
C SER A 49 5.92 20.80 -8.20
N LYS A 50 5.17 21.80 -8.68
CA LYS A 50 4.71 22.91 -7.83
C LYS A 50 3.62 22.46 -6.86
N THR A 51 3.77 22.83 -5.57
CA THR A 51 2.78 22.52 -4.52
C THR A 51 1.33 22.90 -4.87
N PRO A 52 1.04 24.08 -5.48
CA PRO A 52 -0.33 24.41 -5.88
C PRO A 52 -0.93 23.44 -6.91
N VAL A 53 -0.11 22.91 -7.82
CA VAL A 53 -0.56 21.92 -8.82
C VAL A 53 -0.91 20.60 -8.13
N ALA A 54 -0.10 20.16 -7.18
CA ALA A 54 -0.39 18.96 -6.38
C ALA A 54 -1.73 19.09 -5.63
N VAL A 55 -2.04 20.27 -5.07
CA VAL A 55 -3.32 20.53 -4.39
C VAL A 55 -4.49 20.49 -5.39
N ILE A 56 -4.36 21.09 -6.56
CA ILE A 56 -5.40 21.07 -7.60
C ILE A 56 -5.64 19.62 -8.08
N LEU A 57 -4.58 18.86 -8.35
CA LEU A 57 -4.70 17.44 -8.73
C LEU A 57 -5.35 16.63 -7.63
N ALA A 58 -5.01 16.87 -6.36
CA ALA A 58 -5.63 16.20 -5.23
C ALA A 58 -7.13 16.52 -5.11
N LEU A 59 -7.54 17.78 -5.37
CA LEU A 59 -8.95 18.16 -5.41
C LEU A 59 -9.71 17.44 -6.54
N VAL A 60 -9.14 17.36 -7.72
CA VAL A 60 -9.73 16.59 -8.84
C VAL A 60 -9.87 15.12 -8.46
N CYS A 61 -8.81 14.52 -7.89
CA CYS A 61 -8.80 13.12 -7.48
C CYS A 61 -9.79 12.82 -6.34
N SER A 62 -10.14 13.80 -5.51
CA SER A 62 -11.11 13.61 -4.43
C SER A 62 -12.51 13.25 -4.93
N MET A 63 -12.88 13.75 -6.11
CA MET A 63 -14.16 13.46 -6.77
C MET A 63 -14.14 12.16 -7.58
N LEU A 64 -12.96 11.66 -7.95
CA LEU A 64 -12.80 10.45 -8.74
C LEU A 64 -12.79 9.19 -7.86
N PRO A 65 -13.11 8.02 -8.44
CA PRO A 65 -12.85 6.75 -7.77
C PRO A 65 -11.34 6.54 -7.58
N VAL A 66 -10.95 5.67 -6.64
CA VAL A 66 -9.53 5.39 -6.34
C VAL A 66 -8.73 4.97 -7.58
N ASN A 67 -9.37 4.25 -8.50
CA ASN A 67 -8.75 3.86 -9.77
C ASN A 67 -8.38 5.07 -10.64
N GLY A 68 -9.18 6.14 -10.59
CA GLY A 68 -8.86 7.41 -11.25
C GLY A 68 -7.64 8.10 -10.63
N LEU A 69 -7.51 8.06 -9.30
CA LEU A 69 -6.33 8.56 -8.60
C LEU A 69 -5.07 7.81 -9.04
N ILE A 70 -5.13 6.47 -9.15
CA ILE A 70 -4.01 5.65 -9.64
C ILE A 70 -3.59 6.07 -11.05
N ALA A 71 -4.56 6.25 -11.95
CA ALA A 71 -4.29 6.66 -13.33
C ALA A 71 -3.63 8.04 -13.39
N ILE A 72 -4.14 9.04 -12.65
CA ILE A 72 -3.57 10.38 -12.62
C ILE A 72 -2.18 10.37 -11.96
N ALA A 73 -1.98 9.62 -10.88
CA ALA A 73 -0.67 9.47 -10.24
C ALA A 73 0.37 8.84 -11.21
N ALA A 74 -0.03 7.81 -11.96
CA ALA A 74 0.84 7.22 -12.99
C ALA A 74 1.19 8.23 -14.10
N LEU A 75 0.23 9.05 -14.55
CA LEU A 75 0.50 10.10 -15.54
C LEU A 75 1.45 11.17 -15.02
N VAL A 76 1.33 11.57 -13.75
CA VAL A 76 2.26 12.53 -13.11
C VAL A 76 3.66 11.95 -13.05
N VAL A 77 3.82 10.68 -12.62
CA VAL A 77 5.11 9.99 -12.61
C VAL A 77 5.69 9.92 -14.03
N LEU A 78 4.91 9.56 -15.04
CA LEU A 78 5.37 9.51 -16.43
C LEU A 78 5.80 10.88 -16.96
N ALA A 79 5.10 11.95 -16.57
CA ALA A 79 5.49 13.32 -16.94
C ALA A 79 6.82 13.72 -16.32
N ASP A 80 7.08 13.35 -15.07
CA ASP A 80 8.37 13.58 -14.42
C ASP A 80 9.49 12.74 -15.05
N LEU A 81 9.22 11.47 -15.39
CA LEU A 81 10.17 10.62 -16.09
C LEU A 81 10.50 11.13 -17.48
N TYR A 82 9.51 11.68 -18.20
CA TYR A 82 9.71 12.31 -19.49
C TYR A 82 10.61 13.54 -19.41
N ALA A 83 10.49 14.33 -18.34
CA ALA A 83 11.34 15.48 -18.09
C ALA A 83 12.79 15.08 -17.72
N LEU A 84 13.01 13.86 -17.23
CA LEU A 84 14.33 13.32 -16.94
C LEU A 84 14.99 12.71 -18.19
N SER A 85 14.27 11.80 -18.88
CA SER A 85 14.74 11.12 -20.09
C SER A 85 13.57 10.40 -20.79
N ILE A 86 13.53 10.47 -22.12
CA ILE A 86 12.50 9.79 -22.93
C ILE A 86 12.62 8.27 -22.78
N GLU A 87 13.82 7.74 -22.70
CA GLU A 87 14.11 6.31 -22.56
C GLU A 87 13.57 5.76 -21.25
N VAL A 88 13.82 6.46 -20.13
CA VAL A 88 13.31 6.08 -18.80
C VAL A 88 11.79 6.19 -18.76
N CYS A 89 11.20 7.20 -19.40
CA CYS A 89 9.76 7.33 -19.53
C CYS A 89 9.14 6.15 -20.27
N LEU A 90 9.78 5.66 -21.32
CA LEU A 90 9.30 4.50 -22.09
C LEU A 90 9.33 3.22 -21.26
N VAL A 91 10.40 2.98 -20.50
CA VAL A 91 10.48 1.87 -19.53
C VAL A 91 9.38 2.00 -18.47
N GLY A 92 9.20 3.19 -17.90
CA GLY A 92 8.14 3.48 -16.92
C GLY A 92 6.75 3.23 -17.49
N LEU A 93 6.49 3.65 -18.72
CA LEU A 93 5.22 3.44 -19.42
C LEU A 93 4.92 1.95 -19.59
N LEU A 94 5.88 1.16 -20.05
CA LEU A 94 5.74 -0.29 -20.18
C LEU A 94 5.46 -0.94 -18.82
N MET A 95 6.22 -0.56 -17.79
CA MET A 95 6.01 -1.06 -16.42
C MET A 95 4.61 -0.72 -15.90
N PHE A 96 4.19 0.54 -16.00
CA PHE A 96 2.86 0.96 -15.56
C PHE A 96 1.74 0.28 -16.37
N ALA A 97 1.93 0.05 -17.68
CA ALA A 97 0.98 -0.68 -18.49
C ALA A 97 0.81 -2.12 -18.00
N ILE A 98 1.92 -2.83 -17.74
CA ILE A 98 1.89 -4.21 -17.21
C ILE A 98 1.20 -4.23 -15.84
N ILE A 99 1.60 -3.33 -14.92
CA ILE A 99 1.00 -3.22 -13.58
C ILE A 99 -0.50 -2.91 -13.70
N TYR A 100 -0.89 -2.01 -14.59
CA TYR A 100 -2.29 -1.64 -14.80
C TYR A 100 -3.13 -2.85 -15.25
N PHE A 101 -2.65 -3.63 -16.23
CA PHE A 101 -3.33 -4.83 -16.68
C PHE A 101 -3.45 -5.88 -15.57
N ILE A 102 -2.38 -6.15 -14.83
CA ILE A 102 -2.38 -7.10 -13.70
C ILE A 102 -3.34 -6.62 -12.61
N TYR A 103 -3.24 -5.35 -12.22
CA TYR A 103 -4.09 -4.77 -11.17
C TYR A 103 -5.57 -4.82 -11.55
N PHE A 104 -5.95 -4.34 -12.74
CA PHE A 104 -7.36 -4.34 -13.17
C PHE A 104 -7.92 -5.74 -13.35
N ARG A 105 -7.09 -6.70 -13.75
CA ARG A 105 -7.53 -8.08 -13.92
C ARG A 105 -7.81 -8.78 -12.59
N PHE A 106 -6.97 -8.56 -11.60
CA PHE A 106 -6.99 -9.36 -10.37
C PHE A 106 -7.52 -8.61 -9.15
N SER A 107 -7.30 -7.29 -9.03
CA SER A 107 -7.56 -6.56 -7.78
C SER A 107 -8.19 -5.17 -7.97
N PRO A 108 -9.23 -4.99 -8.83
CA PRO A 108 -9.76 -3.66 -9.14
C PRO A 108 -10.45 -2.97 -7.94
N LYS A 109 -10.86 -3.73 -6.94
CA LYS A 109 -11.55 -3.22 -5.73
C LYS A 109 -10.60 -2.77 -4.63
N SER A 110 -9.32 -3.16 -4.68
CA SER A 110 -8.32 -2.89 -3.63
C SER A 110 -7.30 -1.83 -4.02
N GLY A 111 -7.65 -0.90 -4.92
CA GLY A 111 -6.75 0.13 -5.44
C GLY A 111 -6.12 1.03 -4.39
N ILE A 112 -6.79 1.20 -3.26
CA ILE A 112 -6.25 1.98 -2.15
C ILE A 112 -4.90 1.44 -1.67
N ASN A 113 -4.72 0.12 -1.66
CA ASN A 113 -3.47 -0.51 -1.21
C ASN A 113 -2.32 -0.24 -2.19
N ALA A 114 -2.59 -0.18 -3.50
CA ALA A 114 -1.57 0.13 -4.50
C ALA A 114 -1.00 1.55 -4.36
N VAL A 115 -1.83 2.51 -3.91
CA VAL A 115 -1.40 3.89 -3.63
C VAL A 115 -0.82 4.01 -2.22
N LEU A 116 -1.44 3.34 -1.24
CA LEU A 116 -1.02 3.42 0.15
C LEU A 116 0.37 2.81 0.38
N THR A 117 0.72 1.73 -0.35
CA THR A 117 2.02 1.06 -0.22
C THR A 117 3.19 2.02 -0.44
N PRO A 118 3.34 2.71 -1.60
CA PRO A 118 4.46 3.64 -1.79
C PRO A 118 4.42 4.81 -0.82
N VAL A 119 3.23 5.29 -0.42
CA VAL A 119 3.10 6.35 0.59
C VAL A 119 3.63 5.88 1.95
N CYS A 120 3.28 4.68 2.39
CA CYS A 120 3.74 4.11 3.66
C CYS A 120 5.26 3.84 3.65
N PHE A 121 5.84 3.45 2.53
CA PHE A 121 7.29 3.35 2.36
C PHE A 121 7.98 4.69 2.63
N LYS A 122 7.45 5.77 2.07
CA LYS A 122 8.01 7.12 2.28
C LYS A 122 7.85 7.61 3.71
N LEU A 123 6.79 7.18 4.39
CA LEU A 123 6.56 7.46 5.81
C LEU A 123 7.34 6.52 6.75
N HIS A 124 8.16 5.60 6.22
CA HIS A 124 8.92 4.59 6.98
C HIS A 124 8.05 3.60 7.78
N ILE A 125 6.80 3.40 7.36
CA ILE A 125 5.84 2.45 7.96
C ILE A 125 5.24 1.47 6.93
N PRO A 126 6.03 0.91 5.99
CA PRO A 126 5.50 0.08 4.92
C PRO A 126 4.85 -1.21 5.42
N TYR A 127 5.30 -1.71 6.56
CA TYR A 127 4.88 -2.98 7.17
C TYR A 127 3.40 -2.99 7.61
N ALA A 128 2.80 -1.82 7.81
CA ALA A 128 1.38 -1.71 8.13
C ALA A 128 0.46 -2.08 6.96
N VAL A 129 0.94 -1.98 5.71
CA VAL A 129 0.10 -2.20 4.53
C VAL A 129 -0.25 -3.67 4.31
N PRO A 130 0.71 -4.63 4.29
CA PRO A 130 0.37 -6.04 4.11
C PRO A 130 -0.52 -6.56 5.25
N VAL A 131 -0.25 -6.16 6.48
CA VAL A 131 -1.08 -6.54 7.64
C VAL A 131 -2.47 -5.92 7.55
N GLY A 132 -2.56 -4.61 7.31
CA GLY A 132 -3.85 -3.91 7.18
C GLY A 132 -4.68 -4.42 6.01
N SER A 133 -4.06 -4.71 4.86
CA SER A 133 -4.75 -5.26 3.69
C SER A 133 -5.24 -6.68 3.94
N GLY A 134 -4.48 -7.52 4.64
CA GLY A 134 -4.90 -8.85 5.06
C GLY A 134 -6.08 -8.82 6.03
N LEU A 135 -6.13 -7.82 6.94
CA LEU A 135 -7.23 -7.64 7.88
C LEU A 135 -8.51 -7.07 7.26
N LEU A 136 -8.41 -6.16 6.31
CA LEU A 136 -9.56 -5.41 5.80
C LEU A 136 -10.06 -5.88 4.43
N SER A 137 -9.17 -6.46 3.63
CA SER A 137 -9.47 -6.82 2.24
C SER A 137 -9.56 -8.33 2.04
N GLU A 138 -9.92 -8.72 0.82
CA GLU A 138 -9.93 -10.12 0.38
C GLU A 138 -8.54 -10.56 -0.14
N ALA A 139 -8.34 -11.87 -0.39
CA ALA A 139 -7.06 -12.45 -0.81
C ALA A 139 -6.45 -11.77 -2.06
N TYR A 140 -7.29 -11.29 -2.99
CA TYR A 140 -6.83 -10.60 -4.20
C TYR A 140 -6.11 -9.27 -3.92
N SER A 141 -6.22 -8.72 -2.71
CA SER A 141 -5.52 -7.48 -2.30
C SER A 141 -4.00 -7.64 -2.30
N VAL A 142 -3.51 -8.87 -2.22
CA VAL A 142 -2.08 -9.21 -2.37
C VAL A 142 -1.49 -8.61 -3.64
N VAL A 143 -2.25 -8.67 -4.76
CA VAL A 143 -1.81 -8.11 -6.04
C VAL A 143 -1.65 -6.60 -5.96
N SER A 144 -2.56 -5.89 -5.28
CA SER A 144 -2.46 -4.44 -5.11
C SER A 144 -1.26 -4.03 -4.27
N VAL A 145 -0.96 -4.77 -3.19
CA VAL A 145 0.21 -4.54 -2.34
C VAL A 145 1.50 -4.81 -3.14
N ALA A 146 1.54 -5.91 -3.90
CA ALA A 146 2.66 -6.24 -4.77
C ALA A 146 2.92 -5.15 -5.82
N CYS A 147 1.87 -4.69 -6.52
CA CYS A 147 1.96 -3.59 -7.49
C CYS A 147 2.50 -2.31 -6.85
N GLY A 148 1.98 -1.94 -5.67
CA GLY A 148 2.45 -0.76 -4.94
C GLY A 148 3.91 -0.85 -4.51
N THR A 149 4.37 -2.04 -4.10
CA THR A 149 5.77 -2.31 -3.76
C THR A 149 6.67 -2.13 -4.98
N VAL A 150 6.32 -2.69 -6.13
CA VAL A 150 7.08 -2.53 -7.38
C VAL A 150 7.15 -1.06 -7.81
N ILE A 151 6.03 -0.32 -7.73
CA ILE A 151 5.99 1.11 -8.04
C ILE A 151 6.94 1.90 -7.14
N TYR A 152 6.95 1.62 -5.83
CA TYR A 152 7.85 2.29 -4.90
C TYR A 152 9.32 2.07 -5.26
N PHE A 153 9.72 0.81 -5.44
CA PHE A 153 11.12 0.50 -5.78
C PHE A 153 11.56 1.06 -7.13
N PHE A 154 10.64 1.13 -8.09
CA PHE A 154 10.91 1.79 -9.37
C PHE A 154 11.18 3.29 -9.21
N ILE A 155 10.25 4.00 -8.54
CA ILE A 155 10.40 5.44 -8.30
C ILE A 155 11.66 5.74 -7.48
N HIS A 156 11.92 4.96 -6.45
CA HIS A 156 13.10 5.10 -5.60
C HIS A 156 14.39 4.88 -6.39
N GLY A 157 14.42 3.82 -7.19
CA GLY A 157 15.55 3.49 -8.03
C GLY A 157 15.86 4.54 -9.09
N VAL A 158 14.84 5.11 -9.74
CA VAL A 158 15.03 6.24 -10.67
C VAL A 158 15.54 7.46 -9.93
N SER A 159 15.02 7.74 -8.72
CA SER A 159 15.46 8.87 -7.90
C SER A 159 16.93 8.77 -7.48
N GLU A 160 17.40 7.57 -7.10
CA GLU A 160 18.80 7.35 -6.70
C GLU A 160 19.79 7.48 -7.86
N ASN A 161 19.38 7.11 -9.08
CA ASN A 161 20.23 7.16 -10.26
C ASN A 161 19.90 8.31 -11.21
N ALA A 162 19.19 9.33 -10.73
CA ALA A 162 18.79 10.46 -11.55
C ALA A 162 19.97 11.19 -12.19
N SER A 163 21.07 11.35 -11.47
CA SER A 163 22.29 11.96 -11.99
C SER A 163 22.88 11.15 -13.15
N ALA A 164 23.01 9.84 -13.00
CA ALA A 164 23.52 8.96 -14.05
C ALA A 164 22.57 8.90 -15.26
N LEU A 165 21.27 8.99 -15.04
CA LEU A 165 20.26 8.98 -16.09
C LEU A 165 20.17 10.31 -16.85
N SER A 166 20.52 11.45 -16.22
CA SER A 166 20.56 12.76 -16.85
C SER A 166 21.89 13.03 -17.57
N ASP A 167 23.02 12.73 -16.95
CA ASP A 167 24.35 13.02 -17.49
C ASP A 167 24.67 12.19 -18.74
N ALA A 168 24.11 10.98 -18.84
CA ALA A 168 24.19 10.17 -20.04
C ALA A 168 23.45 10.78 -21.26
N ALA A 169 22.81 11.95 -21.12
CA ALA A 169 22.11 12.62 -22.23
C ALA A 169 23.04 13.30 -23.24
N GLU A 170 24.31 13.56 -22.90
CA GLU A 170 25.25 14.31 -23.75
C GLU A 170 26.06 13.44 -24.72
N GLU A 171 26.08 12.10 -24.58
CA GLU A 171 26.79 11.20 -25.48
C GLU A 171 25.83 10.41 -26.37
N THR A 172 25.99 10.52 -27.67
CA THR A 172 25.11 10.02 -28.75
C THR A 172 24.95 8.49 -28.83
N ASP A 173 25.78 7.72 -28.10
CA ASP A 173 25.69 6.24 -28.04
C ASP A 173 24.96 5.68 -26.78
N SER A 174 24.31 6.55 -26.00
CA SER A 174 23.89 6.25 -24.65
C SER A 174 22.40 5.83 -24.48
N SER A 175 21.53 5.91 -25.49
CA SER A 175 20.10 5.58 -25.38
C SER A 175 19.87 4.14 -24.93
N VAL A 176 20.61 3.18 -25.48
CA VAL A 176 20.54 1.76 -25.09
C VAL A 176 21.06 1.56 -23.67
N SER A 177 22.10 2.31 -23.29
CA SER A 177 22.66 2.26 -21.94
C SER A 177 21.67 2.69 -20.86
N LYS A 178 20.90 3.78 -21.08
CA LYS A 178 19.88 4.27 -20.13
C LYS A 178 18.74 3.28 -19.93
N VAL A 179 18.24 2.68 -21.01
CA VAL A 179 17.20 1.64 -20.94
C VAL A 179 17.70 0.44 -20.15
N VAL A 180 18.94 0.00 -20.41
CA VAL A 180 19.56 -1.13 -19.72
C VAL A 180 19.76 -0.81 -18.24
N VAL A 181 20.19 0.39 -17.87
CA VAL A 181 20.33 0.82 -16.48
C VAL A 181 18.98 0.82 -15.77
N ALA A 182 17.94 1.41 -16.37
CA ALA A 182 16.60 1.44 -15.80
C ALA A 182 15.99 0.04 -15.64
N LEU A 183 16.19 -0.85 -16.62
CA LEU A 183 15.74 -2.25 -16.55
C LEU A 183 16.54 -3.05 -15.52
N ASN A 184 17.85 -2.91 -15.49
CA ASN A 184 18.70 -3.62 -14.51
C ASN A 184 18.36 -3.20 -13.08
N GLN A 185 17.93 -1.96 -12.87
CA GLN A 185 17.53 -1.46 -11.57
C GLN A 185 16.21 -2.09 -11.09
N LEU A 186 15.28 -2.36 -12.00
CA LEU A 186 14.06 -3.10 -11.68
C LEU A 186 14.36 -4.60 -11.49
N ILE A 187 15.01 -5.21 -12.46
CA ILE A 187 15.22 -6.67 -12.50
C ILE A 187 16.35 -7.10 -11.56
N GLY A 188 17.37 -6.27 -11.36
CA GLY A 188 18.53 -6.58 -10.52
C GLY A 188 18.34 -6.29 -9.03
N ASN A 189 17.25 -5.65 -8.62
CA ASN A 189 17.05 -5.23 -7.24
C ASN A 189 16.59 -6.39 -6.33
N LYS A 190 17.59 -7.04 -5.70
CA LYS A 190 17.35 -8.17 -4.78
C LYS A 190 16.50 -7.78 -3.56
N GLU A 191 16.63 -6.53 -3.10
CA GLU A 191 15.83 -6.03 -2.00
C GLU A 191 14.34 -5.96 -2.36
N MET A 192 14.03 -5.48 -3.57
CA MET A 192 12.66 -5.44 -4.07
C MET A 192 12.01 -6.83 -4.05
N TYR A 193 12.71 -7.85 -4.55
CA TYR A 193 12.18 -9.21 -4.56
C TYR A 193 11.98 -9.79 -3.16
N LEU A 194 12.90 -9.49 -2.23
CA LEU A 194 12.78 -9.90 -0.83
C LEU A 194 11.53 -9.29 -0.19
N VAL A 195 11.39 -7.98 -0.26
CA VAL A 195 10.27 -7.24 0.34
C VAL A 195 8.95 -7.66 -0.31
N LEU A 196 8.91 -7.75 -1.64
CA LEU A 196 7.74 -8.18 -2.39
C LEU A 196 7.28 -9.59 -1.96
N GLY A 197 8.20 -10.54 -1.89
CA GLY A 197 7.89 -11.91 -1.48
C GLY A 197 7.33 -11.97 -0.05
N ILE A 198 7.97 -11.26 0.88
CA ILE A 198 7.53 -11.22 2.28
C ILE A 198 6.17 -10.54 2.40
N PHE A 199 5.92 -9.42 1.73
CA PHE A 199 4.63 -8.71 1.77
C PHE A 199 3.48 -9.56 1.20
N ILE A 200 3.72 -10.30 0.11
CA ILE A 200 2.75 -11.24 -0.45
C ILE A 200 2.38 -12.30 0.59
N ILE A 201 3.38 -12.95 1.18
CA ILE A 201 3.17 -14.05 2.13
C ILE A 201 2.52 -13.51 3.42
N THR A 202 2.97 -12.37 3.95
CA THR A 202 2.37 -11.73 5.13
C THR A 202 0.89 -11.44 4.90
N THR A 203 0.53 -10.82 3.78
CA THR A 203 -0.86 -10.50 3.46
C THR A 203 -1.72 -11.77 3.40
N LEU A 204 -1.20 -12.85 2.80
CA LEU A 204 -1.89 -14.14 2.74
C LEU A 204 -2.05 -14.78 4.11
N ILE A 205 -0.99 -14.79 4.94
CA ILE A 205 -1.04 -15.32 6.31
C ILE A 205 -2.12 -14.60 7.11
N VAL A 206 -2.09 -13.26 7.13
CA VAL A 206 -3.06 -12.46 7.88
C VAL A 206 -4.49 -12.72 7.38
N TYR A 207 -4.69 -12.79 6.06
CA TYR A 207 -5.99 -13.08 5.47
C TYR A 207 -6.51 -14.46 5.85
N VAL A 208 -5.68 -15.50 5.76
CA VAL A 208 -6.06 -16.89 6.07
C VAL A 208 -6.35 -17.02 7.57
N VAL A 209 -5.45 -16.55 8.43
CA VAL A 209 -5.61 -16.67 9.88
C VAL A 209 -6.83 -15.89 10.38
N ARG A 210 -7.13 -14.72 9.79
CA ARG A 210 -8.35 -13.98 10.11
C ARG A 210 -9.63 -14.77 9.84
N LYS A 211 -9.62 -15.66 8.85
CA LYS A 211 -10.78 -16.48 8.45
C LYS A 211 -10.92 -17.78 9.25
N LEU A 212 -9.95 -18.13 10.07
CA LEU A 212 -10.03 -19.33 10.90
C LEU A 212 -11.03 -19.11 12.04
N ASP A 213 -11.75 -20.17 12.41
CA ASP A 213 -12.69 -20.18 13.53
C ASP A 213 -11.94 -20.39 14.85
N ILE A 214 -11.13 -19.39 15.22
CA ILE A 214 -10.33 -19.38 16.45
C ILE A 214 -10.79 -18.20 17.29
N GLU A 215 -10.86 -18.38 18.61
CA GLU A 215 -11.04 -17.27 19.52
C GLU A 215 -9.97 -16.20 19.27
N HIS A 216 -10.37 -14.95 19.15
CA HIS A 216 -9.49 -13.82 18.86
C HIS A 216 -8.74 -13.92 17.51
N SER A 217 -9.36 -14.52 16.47
CA SER A 217 -8.77 -14.71 15.13
C SER A 217 -8.10 -13.45 14.56
N TRP A 218 -8.66 -12.28 14.77
CA TRP A 218 -8.08 -11.00 14.33
C TRP A 218 -6.76 -10.68 15.04
N THR A 219 -6.70 -10.91 16.36
CA THR A 219 -5.48 -10.66 17.13
C THR A 219 -4.37 -11.62 16.73
N VAL A 220 -4.71 -12.90 16.57
CA VAL A 220 -3.75 -13.92 16.11
C VAL A 220 -3.29 -13.64 14.69
N ALA A 221 -4.20 -13.17 13.81
CA ALA A 221 -3.87 -12.85 12.42
C ALA A 221 -2.82 -11.74 12.28
N TRP A 222 -3.05 -10.57 12.91
CA TRP A 222 -2.06 -9.50 12.77
C TRP A 222 -0.78 -9.79 13.53
N ALA A 223 -0.84 -10.47 14.69
CA ALA A 223 0.34 -10.83 15.45
C ALA A 223 1.23 -11.82 14.67
N SER A 224 0.65 -12.88 14.10
CA SER A 224 1.38 -13.83 13.26
C SER A 224 1.96 -13.19 12.00
N GLY A 225 1.20 -12.28 11.36
CA GLY A 225 1.67 -11.52 10.19
C GLY A 225 2.88 -10.66 10.50
N ILE A 226 2.83 -9.87 11.57
CA ILE A 226 3.94 -8.99 11.99
C ILE A 226 5.18 -9.81 12.39
N LEU A 227 4.99 -10.91 13.12
CA LEU A 227 6.10 -11.78 13.49
C LEU A 227 6.77 -12.39 12.25
N PHE A 228 5.98 -12.90 11.31
CA PHE A 228 6.51 -13.44 10.06
C PHE A 228 7.26 -12.37 9.26
N GLU A 229 6.71 -11.19 9.14
CA GLU A 229 7.29 -10.07 8.41
C GLU A 229 8.60 -9.58 9.06
N ALA A 230 8.62 -9.38 10.37
CA ALA A 230 9.80 -8.96 11.11
C ALA A 230 10.94 -9.98 11.01
N ILE A 231 10.64 -11.27 11.19
CA ILE A 231 11.64 -12.35 11.10
C ILE A 231 12.12 -12.50 9.66
N GLY A 232 11.19 -12.53 8.70
CA GLY A 232 11.51 -12.71 7.28
C GLY A 232 12.37 -11.60 6.70
N LEU A 233 12.01 -10.33 6.99
CA LEU A 233 12.81 -9.18 6.52
C LEU A 233 14.16 -9.10 7.22
N THR A 234 14.23 -9.33 8.54
CA THR A 234 15.51 -9.33 9.25
C THR A 234 16.44 -10.42 8.72
N ALA A 235 15.95 -11.65 8.57
CA ALA A 235 16.72 -12.74 8.00
C ALA A 235 17.15 -12.44 6.56
N GLY A 236 16.24 -11.92 5.75
CA GLY A 236 16.53 -11.56 4.35
C GLY A 236 17.56 -10.44 4.24
N TYR A 237 17.49 -9.39 5.05
CA TYR A 237 18.47 -8.31 5.05
C TYR A 237 19.86 -8.77 5.53
N ILE A 238 19.92 -9.68 6.51
CA ILE A 238 21.20 -10.31 6.92
C ILE A 238 21.81 -11.09 5.76
N LEU A 239 21.01 -11.90 5.04
CA LEU A 239 21.47 -12.66 3.87
C LEU A 239 21.94 -11.78 2.72
N LEU A 240 21.32 -10.61 2.54
CA LEU A 240 21.72 -9.63 1.52
C LEU A 240 22.87 -8.73 1.95
N GLY A 241 23.30 -8.77 3.23
CA GLY A 241 24.37 -7.92 3.77
C GLY A 241 23.94 -6.46 4.01
N ILE A 242 22.63 -6.18 4.11
CA ILE A 242 22.06 -4.83 4.30
C ILE A 242 21.63 -4.68 5.77
N SER A 243 22.59 -4.65 6.70
CA SER A 243 22.31 -4.65 8.15
C SER A 243 21.72 -3.34 8.67
N ASP A 244 21.96 -2.24 7.97
CA ASP A 244 21.52 -0.87 8.37
C ASP A 244 20.01 -0.75 8.42
N LYS A 245 19.27 -1.55 7.63
CA LYS A 245 17.80 -1.50 7.58
C LYS A 245 17.10 -2.31 8.68
N ILE A 246 17.82 -3.16 9.41
CA ILE A 246 17.25 -4.04 10.45
C ILE A 246 16.57 -3.24 11.55
N VAL A 247 17.20 -2.17 12.01
CA VAL A 247 16.62 -1.29 13.05
C VAL A 247 15.28 -0.69 12.56
N GLY A 248 15.25 -0.27 11.29
CA GLY A 248 14.02 0.24 10.67
C GLY A 248 12.91 -0.81 10.60
N VAL A 249 13.25 -2.08 10.33
CA VAL A 249 12.28 -3.19 10.34
C VAL A 249 11.67 -3.38 11.73
N ILE A 250 12.50 -3.40 12.78
CA ILE A 250 12.01 -3.61 14.15
C ILE A 250 11.08 -2.47 14.57
N ILE A 251 11.50 -1.23 14.39
CA ILE A 251 10.69 -0.05 14.74
C ILE A 251 9.40 -0.03 13.92
N GLY A 252 9.50 -0.25 12.62
CA GLY A 252 8.35 -0.26 11.72
C GLY A 252 7.36 -1.38 12.01
N SER A 253 7.84 -2.56 12.42
CA SER A 253 6.98 -3.68 12.85
C SER A 253 6.21 -3.36 14.13
N VAL A 254 6.83 -2.69 15.10
CA VAL A 254 6.15 -2.23 16.32
C VAL A 254 5.04 -1.22 15.97
N ILE A 255 5.36 -0.23 15.13
CA ILE A 255 4.36 0.77 14.67
C ILE A 255 3.23 0.08 13.91
N SER A 256 3.55 -0.88 13.05
CA SER A 256 2.55 -1.70 12.33
C SER A 256 1.62 -2.43 13.30
N GLY A 257 2.13 -2.96 14.41
CA GLY A 257 1.35 -3.58 15.48
C GLY A 257 0.35 -2.61 16.12
N VAL A 258 0.78 -1.39 16.42
CA VAL A 258 -0.11 -0.35 16.95
C VAL A 258 -1.21 0.01 15.94
N ILE A 259 -0.84 0.17 14.65
CA ILE A 259 -1.81 0.45 13.59
C ILE A 259 -2.80 -0.71 13.44
N ALA A 260 -2.32 -1.96 13.47
CA ALA A 260 -3.18 -3.15 13.39
C ALA A 260 -4.16 -3.25 14.56
N MET A 261 -3.73 -2.90 15.79
CA MET A 261 -4.64 -2.81 16.95
C MET A 261 -5.72 -1.75 16.75
N ILE A 262 -5.36 -0.59 16.20
CA ILE A 262 -6.34 0.47 15.90
C ILE A 262 -7.33 0.00 14.83
N ILE A 263 -6.83 -0.66 13.77
CA ILE A 263 -7.69 -1.24 12.72
C ILE A 263 -8.63 -2.28 13.32
N GLN A 264 -8.13 -3.20 14.14
CA GLN A 264 -8.93 -4.18 14.82
C GLN A 264 -10.01 -3.51 15.68
N PHE A 265 -9.65 -2.52 16.49
CA PHE A 265 -10.60 -1.82 17.35
C PHE A 265 -11.73 -1.15 16.55
N LEU A 266 -11.40 -0.52 15.41
CA LEU A 266 -12.38 0.21 14.60
C LEU A 266 -13.27 -0.71 13.76
N PHE A 267 -12.71 -1.75 13.15
CA PHE A 267 -13.37 -2.57 12.14
C PHE A 267 -13.81 -3.94 12.63
N PHE A 268 -13.30 -4.39 13.79
CA PHE A 268 -13.77 -5.65 14.37
C PHE A 268 -15.23 -5.50 14.80
N ASN A 269 -16.09 -6.24 14.14
CA ASN A 269 -17.48 -6.43 14.53
C ASN A 269 -17.66 -7.87 15.00
N LEU A 270 -18.42 -8.08 16.06
CA LEU A 270 -18.83 -9.41 16.50
C LEU A 270 -19.61 -10.07 15.36
N ASP A 271 -19.08 -11.20 14.88
CA ASP A 271 -19.73 -11.99 13.85
C ASP A 271 -20.68 -12.97 14.53
N TYR A 272 -21.94 -12.57 14.67
CA TYR A 272 -22.98 -13.39 15.26
C TYR A 272 -23.28 -14.67 14.45
N SER A 273 -22.84 -14.75 13.18
CA SER A 273 -22.99 -15.97 12.39
C SER A 273 -22.13 -17.12 12.88
N ARG A 274 -21.12 -16.84 13.71
CA ARG A 274 -20.19 -17.79 14.31
C ARG A 274 -20.55 -18.19 15.75
N THR A 275 -21.55 -17.54 16.35
CA THR A 275 -22.05 -17.97 17.64
C THR A 275 -22.80 -19.30 17.48
N GLU A 276 -22.56 -20.26 18.42
CA GLU A 276 -23.35 -21.47 18.50
C GLU A 276 -24.82 -21.07 18.59
N ARG A 277 -25.65 -21.64 17.73
CA ARG A 277 -27.09 -21.43 17.79
C ARG A 277 -27.58 -22.05 19.08
N LEU A 278 -27.91 -21.20 20.05
CA LEU A 278 -28.53 -21.65 21.28
C LEU A 278 -29.97 -22.06 20.95
N GLN A 279 -30.27 -23.29 21.23
CA GLN A 279 -31.63 -23.82 21.15
C GLN A 279 -32.30 -23.61 22.52
N PHE A 280 -33.34 -22.84 22.54
CA PHE A 280 -34.23 -22.72 23.74
C PHE A 280 -35.47 -23.58 23.49
N GLU A 281 -35.75 -24.43 24.43
CA GLU A 281 -36.98 -25.23 24.45
C GLU A 281 -37.91 -24.67 25.50
N ASP A 282 -39.10 -24.28 25.10
CA ASP A 282 -40.21 -23.99 26.00
C ASP A 282 -41.27 -25.08 25.80
N ASP A 283 -42.20 -25.23 26.71
CA ASP A 283 -43.17 -26.36 26.73
C ASP A 283 -43.93 -26.57 25.41
N ASP A 284 -44.04 -25.53 24.56
CA ASP A 284 -44.77 -25.57 23.29
C ASP A 284 -43.93 -25.20 22.03
N TYR A 285 -42.70 -24.63 22.13
CA TYR A 285 -41.96 -24.09 20.99
C TYR A 285 -40.45 -24.25 21.12
N TYR A 286 -39.81 -24.52 19.98
CA TYR A 286 -38.35 -24.50 19.82
C TYR A 286 -37.90 -23.17 19.19
N TYR A 287 -37.05 -22.42 19.88
CA TYR A 287 -36.49 -21.18 19.42
C TYR A 287 -35.02 -21.38 19.03
N TYR A 288 -34.67 -20.98 17.81
CA TYR A 288 -33.30 -20.93 17.33
C TYR A 288 -32.86 -19.45 17.25
N VAL A 289 -31.82 -19.06 17.95
CA VAL A 289 -31.26 -17.72 17.99
C VAL A 289 -29.84 -17.71 17.44
#